data_3116b74172d8310626c4743404652b32
#
_entry.id   3116b74172d8310626c4743404652b32
#
_cell.length_a   1.000
_cell.length_b   1.000
_cell.length_c   1.000
_cell.angle_alpha   90.00
_cell.angle_beta   90.00
_cell.angle_gamma   90.00
#
_symmetry.space_group_name_H-M   'P 1'
#
loop_
_entity.id
_entity.type
_entity.pdbx_description
1 polymer ?
#
loop_
_entity_poly.entity_id
_entity_poly.type
_entity_poly.pdbx_seq_one_letter_code
_entity_poly.pdbx_strand_id
1 'polypeptide(L)'
;MFSYLGGKKFQAKWIARHFPKHKTYVEPFGGAYWVYFVANHQIDQAHTNVYNDFNKDIANIFYCARHKDRAFLKELLLHEPQNEDIFNLFKSDLIPFNTDFELGDVERATKYIYLQSQSFSGDTLNEKTKFINLKGKYRSKYEHFINKISNKKWLYHIKGINHIHNESYETIINEYDNDDTLFYCDPPYFKMEDYYVQDFQRHQHK
;
A
#
# COMPACT_ATOMS: atom_id res chain seq x y z
N MET A 1 1.64 5.27 3.15
CA MET A 1 0.37 5.70 3.72
C MET A 1 0.04 4.96 5.03
N PHE A 2 0.26 3.69 5.14
CA PHE A 2 0.19 2.83 6.32
C PHE A 2 1.57 2.22 6.63
N SER A 3 1.72 1.53 7.76
CA SER A 3 2.95 0.78 8.06
C SER A 3 3.03 -0.42 7.12
N TYR A 4 4.17 -0.59 6.47
CA TYR A 4 4.44 -1.69 5.56
C TYR A 4 5.92 -2.08 5.67
N LEU A 5 6.20 -3.37 5.54
CA LEU A 5 7.57 -3.89 5.61
C LEU A 5 8.43 -3.23 4.53
N GLY A 6 9.62 -2.77 4.90
CA GLY A 6 10.52 -2.09 3.97
C GLY A 6 10.13 -0.64 3.59
N GLY A 7 9.02 -0.10 4.13
CA GLY A 7 8.51 1.22 3.74
C GLY A 7 9.50 2.37 3.91
N LYS A 8 9.72 3.15 2.88
CA LYS A 8 10.75 4.19 2.75
C LYS A 8 10.37 5.57 3.30
N LYS A 9 9.41 5.65 4.23
CA LYS A 9 8.90 6.93 4.74
C LYS A 9 10.00 7.93 5.16
N PHE A 10 11.02 7.46 5.84
CA PHE A 10 12.09 8.32 6.35
C PHE A 10 13.13 8.68 5.30
N GLN A 11 13.36 7.80 4.33
CA GLN A 11 14.31 8.00 3.24
C GLN A 11 13.71 8.71 2.03
N ALA A 12 12.38 8.75 1.91
CA ALA A 12 11.66 9.22 0.72
C ALA A 12 12.09 10.60 0.21
N LYS A 13 12.29 11.57 1.11
CA LYS A 13 12.78 12.92 0.74
C LYS A 13 14.19 12.90 0.19
N TRP A 14 15.06 12.05 0.74
CA TRP A 14 16.43 11.91 0.27
C TRP A 14 16.44 11.22 -1.10
N ILE A 15 15.69 10.16 -1.27
CA ILE A 15 15.54 9.43 -2.54
C ILE A 15 15.08 10.38 -3.65
N ALA A 16 14.01 11.13 -3.41
CA ALA A 16 13.42 12.01 -4.42
C ALA A 16 14.33 13.17 -4.88
N ARG A 17 15.30 13.57 -4.07
CA ARG A 17 16.31 14.59 -4.49
C ARG A 17 17.21 14.12 -5.62
N HIS A 18 17.28 12.82 -5.87
CA HIS A 18 18.10 12.22 -6.91
C HIS A 18 17.31 11.89 -8.18
N PHE A 19 16.01 12.20 -8.19
CA PHE A 19 15.18 11.94 -9.36
C PHE A 19 15.55 12.88 -10.52
N PRO A 20 15.81 12.31 -11.70
CA PRO A 20 15.96 13.10 -12.92
C PRO A 20 14.60 13.74 -13.31
N LYS A 21 14.62 14.65 -14.27
CA LYS A 21 13.37 15.12 -14.89
C LYS A 21 12.68 13.96 -15.59
N HIS A 22 11.37 13.86 -15.41
CA HIS A 22 10.54 12.80 -15.99
C HIS A 22 9.13 13.30 -16.22
N LYS A 23 8.36 12.63 -17.06
CA LYS A 23 6.93 12.88 -17.28
C LYS A 23 6.06 11.79 -16.67
N THR A 24 6.60 10.59 -16.55
CA THR A 24 5.90 9.45 -15.94
C THR A 24 6.71 8.92 -14.76
N TYR A 25 6.05 8.78 -13.62
CA TYR A 25 6.62 8.19 -12.42
C TYR A 25 5.95 6.84 -12.15
N VAL A 26 6.75 5.80 -11.99
CA VAL A 26 6.26 4.41 -11.82
C VAL A 26 6.92 3.76 -10.61
N GLU A 27 6.13 3.21 -9.69
CA GLU A 27 6.61 2.27 -8.67
C GLU A 27 6.06 0.87 -8.98
N PRO A 28 6.86 -0.04 -9.58
CA PRO A 28 6.45 -1.42 -9.87
C PRO A 28 6.25 -2.27 -8.61
N PHE A 29 6.88 -1.87 -7.50
CA PHE A 29 6.81 -2.47 -6.16
C PHE A 29 6.32 -1.41 -5.17
N GLY A 30 5.08 -0.99 -5.32
CA GLY A 30 4.57 0.24 -4.67
C GLY A 30 4.42 0.15 -3.16
N GLY A 31 4.05 -1.00 -2.61
CA GLY A 31 3.82 -1.18 -1.18
C GLY A 31 2.93 -0.08 -0.60
N ALA A 32 3.39 0.60 0.46
CA ALA A 32 2.66 1.73 1.04
C ALA A 32 2.85 3.07 0.28
N TYR A 33 3.53 3.08 -0.84
CA TYR A 33 3.72 4.21 -1.77
C TYR A 33 4.33 5.45 -1.09
N TRP A 34 5.26 5.21 -0.15
CA TRP A 34 5.79 6.30 0.68
C TRP A 34 6.63 7.30 -0.08
N VAL A 35 7.38 6.87 -1.11
CA VAL A 35 8.22 7.79 -1.89
C VAL A 35 7.33 8.78 -2.61
N TYR A 36 6.30 8.33 -3.30
CA TYR A 36 5.31 9.20 -3.94
C TYR A 36 4.67 10.19 -2.95
N PHE A 37 4.12 9.70 -1.82
CA PHE A 37 3.40 10.57 -0.88
C PHE A 37 4.27 11.61 -0.17
N VAL A 38 5.54 11.32 0.03
CA VAL A 38 6.46 12.24 0.73
C VAL A 38 7.17 13.16 -0.25
N ALA A 39 7.43 12.69 -1.46
CA ALA A 39 8.22 13.36 -2.47
C ALA A 39 7.40 14.18 -3.48
N ASN A 40 6.08 14.10 -3.42
CA ASN A 40 5.22 14.71 -4.42
C ASN A 40 5.31 16.24 -4.56
N HIS A 41 6.01 16.95 -3.68
CA HIS A 41 6.39 18.36 -3.89
C HIS A 41 7.56 18.52 -4.89
N GLN A 42 8.22 17.41 -5.23
CA GLN A 42 9.38 17.35 -6.12
C GLN A 42 9.04 16.61 -7.43
N ILE A 43 7.93 15.88 -7.44
CA ILE A 43 7.36 15.26 -8.63
C ILE A 43 6.42 16.30 -9.24
N ASP A 44 6.73 16.79 -10.43
CA ASP A 44 5.93 17.81 -11.10
C ASP A 44 4.51 17.30 -11.35
N GLN A 45 3.50 18.12 -11.01
CA GLN A 45 2.09 17.74 -11.04
C GLN A 45 1.53 17.47 -12.45
N ALA A 46 2.29 17.78 -13.48
CA ALA A 46 1.94 17.48 -14.87
C ALA A 46 2.18 16.01 -15.26
N HIS A 47 2.72 15.21 -14.35
CA HIS A 47 3.18 13.86 -14.63
C HIS A 47 2.11 12.79 -14.42
N THR A 48 2.23 11.72 -15.19
CA THR A 48 1.49 10.47 -14.95
C THR A 48 2.14 9.72 -13.80
N ASN A 49 1.35 9.38 -12.79
CA ASN A 49 1.79 8.61 -11.63
C ASN A 49 1.16 7.22 -11.68
N VAL A 50 1.99 6.20 -11.70
CA VAL A 50 1.61 4.79 -11.83
C VAL A 50 2.00 4.05 -10.56
N TYR A 51 1.02 3.43 -9.95
CA TYR A 51 1.17 2.52 -8.83
C TYR A 51 0.98 1.09 -9.29
N ASN A 52 1.85 0.22 -8.88
CA ASN A 52 1.66 -1.23 -8.98
C ASN A 52 2.10 -1.92 -7.70
N ASP A 53 1.38 -2.95 -7.33
CA ASP A 53 1.85 -3.92 -6.34
C ASP A 53 1.32 -5.30 -6.70
N PHE A 54 2.18 -6.31 -6.62
CA PHE A 54 1.80 -7.68 -6.90
C PHE A 54 0.85 -8.24 -5.83
N ASN A 55 0.88 -7.69 -4.60
CA ASN A 55 -0.10 -7.99 -3.58
C ASN A 55 -1.44 -7.31 -3.88
N LYS A 56 -2.41 -8.10 -4.34
CA LYS A 56 -3.73 -7.63 -4.77
C LYS A 56 -4.50 -6.91 -3.65
N ASP A 57 -4.34 -7.32 -2.40
CA ASP A 57 -4.98 -6.66 -1.26
C ASP A 57 -4.43 -5.24 -1.04
N ILE A 58 -3.12 -5.05 -1.24
CA ILE A 58 -2.49 -3.73 -1.14
C ILE A 58 -2.94 -2.84 -2.31
N ALA A 59 -2.94 -3.36 -3.53
CA ALA A 59 -3.45 -2.63 -4.71
C ALA A 59 -4.92 -2.25 -4.50
N ASN A 60 -5.75 -3.14 -3.93
CA ASN A 60 -7.14 -2.90 -3.65
C ASN A 60 -7.37 -1.75 -2.64
N ILE A 61 -6.51 -1.59 -1.63
CA ILE A 61 -6.59 -0.45 -0.70
C ILE A 61 -6.44 0.87 -1.48
N PHE A 62 -5.45 0.98 -2.36
CA PHE A 62 -5.24 2.19 -3.16
C PHE A 62 -6.37 2.42 -4.15
N TYR A 63 -6.87 1.35 -4.78
CA TYR A 63 -8.01 1.42 -5.69
C TYR A 63 -9.26 1.95 -4.97
N CYS A 64 -9.60 1.39 -3.81
CA CYS A 64 -10.74 1.85 -3.02
C CYS A 64 -10.57 3.30 -2.53
N ALA A 65 -9.37 3.65 -2.04
CA ALA A 65 -9.11 5.01 -1.60
C ALA A 65 -9.22 6.05 -2.73
N ARG A 66 -8.90 5.68 -3.98
CA ARG A 66 -8.96 6.56 -5.14
C ARG A 66 -10.35 6.63 -5.77
N HIS A 67 -10.98 5.48 -5.99
CA HIS A 67 -12.20 5.36 -6.80
C HIS A 67 -13.49 5.23 -5.99
N LYS A 68 -13.38 4.75 -4.74
CA LYS A 68 -14.52 4.50 -3.84
C LYS A 68 -14.34 5.18 -2.48
N ASP A 69 -13.65 6.32 -2.43
CA ASP A 69 -13.22 7.03 -1.22
C ASP A 69 -14.33 7.19 -0.17
N ARG A 70 -15.54 7.59 -0.57
CA ARG A 70 -16.66 7.77 0.35
C ARG A 70 -17.18 6.46 0.93
N ALA A 71 -17.33 5.44 0.08
CA ALA A 71 -17.77 4.12 0.51
C ALA A 71 -16.70 3.48 1.41
N PHE A 72 -15.43 3.60 1.03
CA PHE A 72 -14.31 3.07 1.80
C PHE A 72 -14.19 3.77 3.18
N LEU A 73 -14.29 5.10 3.22
CA LEU A 73 -14.28 5.82 4.50
C LEU A 73 -15.47 5.43 5.39
N LYS A 74 -16.66 5.29 4.80
CA LYS A 74 -17.86 4.85 5.53
C LYS A 74 -17.63 3.48 6.15
N GLU A 75 -17.13 2.53 5.37
CA GLU A 75 -16.86 1.16 5.83
C GLU A 75 -15.83 1.12 6.96
N LEU A 76 -14.72 1.86 6.81
CA LEU A 76 -13.71 1.96 7.86
C LEU A 76 -14.26 2.51 9.18
N LEU A 77 -15.20 3.45 9.13
CA LEU A 77 -15.80 4.07 10.32
C LEU A 77 -16.82 3.16 11.05
N LEU A 78 -17.24 2.05 10.45
CA LEU A 78 -18.13 1.08 11.09
C LEU A 78 -17.42 0.23 12.15
N HIS A 79 -16.10 0.16 12.13
CA HIS A 79 -15.33 -0.75 12.97
C HIS A 79 -14.55 -0.01 14.05
N GLU A 80 -14.80 -0.44 15.30
CA GLU A 80 -14.09 0.08 16.46
C GLU A 80 -12.60 -0.31 16.40
N PRO A 81 -11.66 0.65 16.50
CA PRO A 81 -10.24 0.34 16.57
C PRO A 81 -9.88 -0.37 17.87
N GLN A 82 -8.82 -1.18 17.86
CA GLN A 82 -8.31 -1.92 19.04
C GLN A 82 -9.29 -2.93 19.62
N ASN A 83 -10.15 -3.51 18.78
CA ASN A 83 -11.08 -4.57 19.16
C ASN A 83 -10.55 -5.93 18.67
N GLU A 84 -10.23 -6.82 19.61
CA GLU A 84 -9.63 -8.13 19.32
C GLU A 84 -10.65 -9.09 18.67
N ASP A 85 -11.93 -8.99 19.02
CA ASP A 85 -12.97 -9.86 18.44
C ASP A 85 -13.16 -9.52 16.95
N ILE A 86 -13.20 -8.23 16.60
CA ILE A 86 -13.23 -7.77 15.20
C ILE A 86 -11.97 -8.23 14.47
N PHE A 87 -10.80 -8.11 15.10
CA PHE A 87 -9.54 -8.57 14.49
C PHE A 87 -9.59 -10.07 14.17
N ASN A 88 -10.03 -10.90 15.11
CA ASN A 88 -10.12 -12.35 14.93
C ASN A 88 -11.16 -12.73 13.87
N LEU A 89 -12.31 -12.04 13.85
CA LEU A 89 -13.32 -12.22 12.82
C LEU A 89 -12.74 -11.91 11.41
N PHE A 90 -12.13 -10.75 11.24
CA PHE A 90 -11.54 -10.35 9.95
C PHE A 90 -10.40 -11.26 9.54
N LYS A 91 -9.62 -11.74 10.50
CA LYS A 91 -8.57 -12.72 10.24
C LYS A 91 -9.14 -14.02 9.70
N SER A 92 -10.21 -14.56 10.31
CA SER A 92 -10.86 -15.78 9.83
C SER A 92 -11.48 -15.63 8.44
N ASP A 93 -11.94 -14.42 8.09
CA ASP A 93 -12.54 -14.13 6.79
C ASP A 93 -11.50 -14.01 5.66
N LEU A 94 -10.31 -13.52 5.98
CA LEU A 94 -9.29 -13.26 4.98
C LEU A 94 -8.21 -14.33 4.86
N ILE A 95 -7.97 -15.10 5.91
CA ILE A 95 -6.88 -16.09 5.93
C ILE A 95 -7.45 -17.52 5.96
N PRO A 96 -7.07 -18.41 5.03
CA PRO A 96 -6.03 -18.25 4.01
C PRO A 96 -6.45 -17.26 2.92
N PHE A 97 -5.47 -16.45 2.47
CA PHE A 97 -5.74 -15.46 1.43
C PHE A 97 -6.12 -16.13 0.11
N ASN A 98 -7.20 -15.63 -0.47
CA ASN A 98 -7.52 -15.94 -1.85
C ASN A 98 -7.42 -14.65 -2.69
N THR A 99 -7.10 -14.79 -3.95
CA THR A 99 -6.97 -13.69 -4.91
C THR A 99 -8.17 -13.57 -5.86
N ASP A 100 -9.20 -14.38 -5.64
CA ASP A 100 -10.41 -14.40 -6.46
C ASP A 100 -11.38 -13.28 -6.00
N PHE A 101 -10.99 -12.06 -6.28
CA PHE A 101 -11.81 -10.86 -6.08
C PHE A 101 -11.39 -9.77 -7.08
N GLU A 102 -12.27 -8.80 -7.32
CA GLU A 102 -11.99 -7.65 -8.18
C GLU A 102 -11.48 -6.45 -7.37
N LEU A 103 -10.61 -5.65 -7.99
CA LEU A 103 -10.18 -4.38 -7.37
C LEU A 103 -11.40 -3.47 -7.15
N GLY A 104 -11.49 -2.90 -5.97
CA GLY A 104 -12.63 -2.10 -5.52
C GLY A 104 -13.56 -2.82 -4.56
N ASP A 105 -13.18 -3.99 -4.08
CA ASP A 105 -13.82 -4.63 -2.94
C ASP A 105 -13.50 -3.84 -1.65
N VAL A 106 -14.47 -3.01 -1.25
CA VAL A 106 -14.34 -2.08 -0.13
C VAL A 106 -14.29 -2.83 1.21
N GLU A 107 -15.09 -3.87 1.38
CA GLU A 107 -15.12 -4.66 2.60
C GLU A 107 -13.79 -5.37 2.82
N ARG A 108 -13.26 -6.01 1.78
CA ARG A 108 -11.96 -6.66 1.80
C ARG A 108 -10.82 -5.68 2.08
N ALA A 109 -10.81 -4.52 1.45
CA ALA A 109 -9.82 -3.48 1.70
C ALA A 109 -9.86 -2.99 3.15
N THR A 110 -11.06 -2.89 3.74
CA THR A 110 -11.26 -2.50 5.14
C THR A 110 -10.73 -3.57 6.08
N LYS A 111 -11.09 -4.83 5.87
CA LYS A 111 -10.60 -5.96 6.67
C LYS A 111 -9.06 -6.05 6.62
N TYR A 112 -8.48 -5.94 5.45
CA TYR A 112 -7.03 -6.02 5.29
C TYR A 112 -6.31 -4.89 6.02
N ILE A 113 -6.72 -3.62 5.83
CA ILE A 113 -6.07 -2.49 6.52
C ILE A 113 -6.29 -2.53 8.04
N TYR A 114 -7.43 -3.05 8.49
CA TYR A 114 -7.69 -3.26 9.91
C TYR A 114 -6.66 -4.22 10.50
N LEU A 115 -6.48 -5.41 9.91
CA LEU A 115 -5.50 -6.40 10.36
C LEU A 115 -4.08 -5.85 10.30
N GLN A 116 -3.70 -5.24 9.17
CA GLN A 116 -2.37 -4.66 8.95
C GLN A 116 -2.03 -3.56 9.97
N SER A 117 -3.01 -2.78 10.37
CA SER A 117 -2.81 -1.66 11.31
C SER A 117 -2.73 -2.09 12.77
N GLN A 118 -3.24 -3.26 13.10
CA GLN A 118 -3.35 -3.78 14.48
C GLN A 118 -2.51 -5.05 14.70
N SER A 119 -1.63 -5.36 13.77
CA SER A 119 -0.61 -6.40 13.89
C SER A 119 0.77 -5.81 14.18
N PHE A 120 1.73 -6.69 14.51
CA PHE A 120 3.10 -6.28 14.80
C PHE A 120 3.82 -5.75 13.55
N SER A 121 4.48 -4.60 13.67
CA SER A 121 5.43 -4.01 12.72
C SER A 121 5.01 -3.86 11.24
N GLY A 122 3.74 -4.10 10.89
CA GLY A 122 3.33 -4.11 9.49
C GLY A 122 3.81 -5.33 8.73
N ASP A 123 4.07 -6.43 9.47
CA ASP A 123 4.42 -7.72 8.88
C ASP A 123 3.36 -8.19 7.89
N THR A 124 3.78 -9.01 6.98
CA THR A 124 2.90 -9.72 6.07
C THR A 124 1.85 -10.50 6.84
N LEU A 125 0.60 -10.25 6.53
CA LEU A 125 -0.52 -10.96 7.17
C LEU A 125 -0.47 -12.44 6.81
N ASN A 126 -0.56 -13.30 7.82
CA ASN A 126 -0.57 -14.75 7.68
C ASN A 126 -1.26 -15.40 8.88
N GLU A 127 -1.33 -16.71 8.92
CA GLU A 127 -1.97 -17.47 10.01
C GLU A 127 -1.37 -17.17 11.39
N LYS A 128 -0.09 -16.78 11.47
CA LYS A 128 0.61 -16.46 12.71
C LYS A 128 0.40 -15.01 13.15
N THR A 129 -0.25 -14.18 12.32
CA THR A 129 -0.53 -12.77 12.65
C THR A 129 -1.36 -12.66 13.91
N LYS A 130 -0.89 -11.84 14.87
CA LYS A 130 -1.52 -11.66 16.17
C LYS A 130 -1.97 -10.23 16.37
N PHE A 131 -3.07 -10.06 17.09
CA PHE A 131 -3.55 -8.77 17.55
C PHE A 131 -2.57 -8.13 18.52
N ILE A 132 -2.37 -6.81 18.38
CA ILE A 132 -1.61 -6.01 19.34
C ILE A 132 -2.52 -5.01 20.00
N ASN A 133 -2.68 -5.19 21.30
CA ASN A 133 -3.35 -4.24 22.15
C ASN A 133 -2.39 -3.08 22.50
N LEU A 134 -2.54 -1.94 21.87
CA LEU A 134 -1.82 -0.71 22.19
C LEU A 134 -2.51 -0.03 23.37
N LYS A 135 -2.28 -0.53 24.59
CA LYS A 135 -2.80 0.13 25.81
C LYS A 135 -2.18 1.53 25.94
N GLY A 136 -3.02 2.56 26.04
CA GLY A 136 -2.62 3.91 26.47
C GLY A 136 -2.63 4.99 25.40
N LYS A 137 -1.76 5.99 25.51
CA LYS A 137 -1.76 7.29 24.81
C LYS A 137 -1.56 7.27 23.28
N TYR A 138 -1.35 6.13 22.67
CA TYR A 138 -1.09 6.03 21.24
C TYR A 138 -2.39 5.79 20.49
N ARG A 139 -2.75 6.71 19.57
CA ARG A 139 -3.78 6.46 18.58
C ARG A 139 -3.44 5.21 17.80
N SER A 140 -4.42 4.35 17.54
CA SER A 140 -4.21 3.16 16.76
C SER A 140 -3.72 3.53 15.35
N LYS A 141 -2.91 2.67 14.73
CA LYS A 141 -2.48 2.88 13.34
C LYS A 141 -3.69 2.91 12.39
N TYR A 142 -4.80 2.25 12.78
CA TYR A 142 -6.06 2.25 12.06
C TYR A 142 -6.71 3.65 12.04
N GLU A 143 -6.83 4.29 13.20
CA GLU A 143 -7.32 5.68 13.28
C GLU A 143 -6.42 6.66 12.51
N HIS A 144 -5.10 6.45 12.55
CA HIS A 144 -4.18 7.23 11.73
C HIS A 144 -4.42 7.06 10.23
N PHE A 145 -4.76 5.87 9.78
CA PHE A 145 -5.12 5.62 8.39
C PHE A 145 -6.41 6.35 8.02
N ILE A 146 -7.47 6.20 8.83
CA ILE A 146 -8.76 6.90 8.64
C ILE A 146 -8.54 8.43 8.55
N ASN A 147 -7.79 9.00 9.49
CA ASN A 147 -7.49 10.44 9.49
C ASN A 147 -6.75 10.89 8.22
N LYS A 148 -5.88 10.06 7.66
CA LYS A 148 -5.20 10.38 6.42
C LYS A 148 -6.15 10.38 5.23
N ILE A 149 -6.94 9.34 5.04
CA ILE A 149 -7.86 9.27 3.89
C ILE A 149 -9.03 10.25 4.00
N SER A 150 -9.32 10.76 5.22
CA SER A 150 -10.29 11.85 5.45
C SER A 150 -9.68 13.24 5.20
N ASN A 151 -8.37 13.35 5.14
CA ASN A 151 -7.69 14.63 5.01
C ASN A 151 -7.60 15.07 3.55
N LYS A 152 -8.06 16.29 3.23
CA LYS A 152 -8.08 16.84 1.87
C LYS A 152 -6.72 16.79 1.17
N LYS A 153 -5.62 17.04 1.89
CA LYS A 153 -4.27 16.97 1.32
C LYS A 153 -3.90 15.57 0.88
N TRP A 154 -4.18 14.55 1.71
CA TRP A 154 -3.93 13.16 1.37
C TRP A 154 -4.83 12.67 0.22
N LEU A 155 -6.11 13.06 0.25
CA LEU A 155 -7.04 12.76 -0.85
C LEU A 155 -6.57 13.35 -2.18
N TYR A 156 -6.06 14.58 -2.17
CA TYR A 156 -5.48 15.19 -3.37
C TYR A 156 -4.38 14.32 -3.98
N HIS A 157 -3.46 13.82 -3.15
CA HIS A 157 -2.38 12.96 -3.63
C HIS A 157 -2.89 11.57 -4.07
N ILE A 158 -3.86 10.99 -3.36
CA ILE A 158 -4.49 9.74 -3.77
C ILE A 158 -5.18 9.91 -5.14
N LYS A 159 -5.90 11.00 -5.36
CA LYS A 159 -6.53 11.31 -6.66
C LYS A 159 -5.51 11.59 -7.77
N GLY A 160 -4.30 11.99 -7.43
CA GLY A 160 -3.17 12.18 -8.35
C GLY A 160 -2.51 10.89 -8.84
N ILE A 161 -2.86 9.71 -8.31
CA ILE A 161 -2.43 8.42 -8.86
C ILE A 161 -3.24 8.18 -10.14
N ASN A 162 -2.63 8.17 -11.30
CA ASN A 162 -3.33 8.03 -12.58
C ASN A 162 -3.75 6.59 -12.84
N HIS A 163 -2.84 5.65 -12.60
CA HIS A 163 -3.05 4.23 -12.84
C HIS A 163 -2.73 3.42 -11.58
N ILE A 164 -3.54 2.42 -11.30
CA ILE A 164 -3.36 1.46 -10.21
C ILE A 164 -3.46 0.07 -10.81
N HIS A 165 -2.36 -0.66 -10.77
CA HIS A 165 -2.24 -2.00 -11.31
C HIS A 165 -2.03 -3.04 -10.20
N ASN A 166 -2.32 -4.28 -10.55
CA ASN A 166 -1.95 -5.47 -9.80
C ASN A 166 -1.38 -6.51 -10.79
N GLU A 167 -0.22 -6.21 -11.31
CA GLU A 167 0.45 -6.96 -12.37
C GLU A 167 1.87 -7.33 -11.96
N SER A 168 2.53 -8.19 -12.75
CA SER A 168 3.95 -8.44 -12.58
C SER A 168 4.76 -7.16 -12.84
N TYR A 169 5.90 -7.02 -12.18
CA TYR A 169 6.76 -5.85 -12.41
C TYR A 169 7.29 -5.79 -13.84
N GLU A 170 7.51 -6.95 -14.47
CA GLU A 170 7.94 -7.04 -15.87
C GLU A 170 6.88 -6.46 -16.82
N THR A 171 5.59 -6.77 -16.57
CA THR A 171 4.47 -6.21 -17.34
C THR A 171 4.48 -4.69 -17.24
N ILE A 172 4.61 -4.16 -16.02
CA ILE A 172 4.60 -2.72 -15.77
C ILE A 172 5.82 -2.03 -16.40
N ILE A 173 7.01 -2.62 -16.26
CA ILE A 173 8.21 -2.05 -16.90
C ILE A 173 8.02 -2.02 -18.41
N ASN A 174 7.59 -3.11 -19.03
CA ASN A 174 7.39 -3.16 -20.49
C ASN A 174 6.33 -2.18 -21.00
N GLU A 175 5.26 -1.93 -20.20
CA GLU A 175 4.18 -1.02 -20.58
C GLU A 175 4.62 0.46 -20.54
N TYR A 176 5.43 0.82 -19.54
CA TYR A 176 5.78 2.22 -19.29
C TYR A 176 7.22 2.59 -19.67
N ASP A 177 8.02 1.67 -20.23
CA ASP A 177 9.42 1.93 -20.59
C ASP A 177 9.51 2.87 -21.80
N ASN A 178 9.91 4.12 -21.51
CA ASN A 178 10.19 5.14 -22.49
C ASN A 178 11.14 6.21 -21.91
N ASP A 179 11.69 7.07 -22.76
CA ASP A 179 12.74 8.06 -22.41
C ASP A 179 12.31 9.06 -21.33
N ASP A 180 11.01 9.27 -21.13
CA ASP A 180 10.45 10.21 -20.16
C ASP A 180 9.96 9.51 -18.86
N THR A 181 10.22 8.22 -18.69
CA THR A 181 9.76 7.47 -17.52
C THR A 181 10.84 7.30 -16.45
N LEU A 182 10.49 7.61 -15.22
CA LEU A 182 11.27 7.28 -14.04
C LEU A 182 10.64 6.08 -13.32
N PHE A 183 11.38 4.99 -13.25
CA PHE A 183 11.05 3.85 -12.41
C PHE A 183 11.74 3.96 -11.04
N TYR A 184 10.96 3.93 -9.97
CA TYR A 184 11.49 3.70 -8.63
C TYR A 184 11.24 2.24 -8.22
N CYS A 185 12.29 1.44 -8.27
CA CYS A 185 12.23 0.00 -7.97
C CYS A 185 12.73 -0.29 -6.54
N ASP A 186 11.85 -0.80 -5.70
CA ASP A 186 12.15 -1.24 -4.33
C ASP A 186 11.64 -2.69 -4.14
N PRO A 187 12.28 -3.67 -4.83
CA PRO A 187 11.84 -5.05 -4.79
C PRO A 187 12.07 -5.68 -3.41
N PRO A 188 11.44 -6.82 -3.11
CA PRO A 188 11.74 -7.63 -1.93
C PRO A 188 13.22 -7.88 -1.79
N TYR A 189 13.75 -7.76 -0.57
CA TYR A 189 15.18 -7.91 -0.34
C TYR A 189 15.62 -9.36 -0.46
N PHE A 190 16.78 -9.57 -1.06
CA PHE A 190 17.41 -10.87 -1.18
C PHE A 190 17.52 -11.57 0.18
N LYS A 191 17.12 -12.84 0.27
CA LYS A 191 17.00 -13.65 1.50
C LYS A 191 15.92 -13.21 2.49
N MET A 192 15.02 -12.33 2.08
CA MET A 192 13.86 -11.92 2.88
C MET A 192 12.56 -12.32 2.18
N GLU A 193 12.63 -13.20 1.19
CA GLU A 193 11.49 -13.63 0.36
C GLU A 193 10.36 -14.23 1.21
N ASP A 194 10.72 -14.98 2.27
CA ASP A 194 9.75 -15.61 3.19
C ASP A 194 8.89 -14.61 3.99
N TYR A 195 9.27 -13.33 4.00
CA TYR A 195 8.51 -12.25 4.66
C TYR A 195 7.46 -11.62 3.75
N TYR A 196 7.42 -11.98 2.46
CA TYR A 196 6.44 -11.48 1.51
C TYR A 196 5.43 -12.57 1.17
N VAL A 197 4.14 -12.23 1.09
CA VAL A 197 3.03 -13.19 0.87
C VAL A 197 3.09 -13.86 -0.49
N GLN A 198 3.90 -13.34 -1.41
CA GLN A 198 3.90 -13.78 -2.79
C GLN A 198 5.32 -14.12 -3.26
N ASP A 199 5.42 -15.22 -4.00
CA ASP A 199 6.66 -15.83 -4.48
C ASP A 199 7.51 -14.94 -5.39
N PHE A 200 8.21 -13.96 -4.79
CA PHE A 200 9.33 -13.33 -5.47
C PHE A 200 10.51 -14.29 -5.41
N GLN A 201 10.74 -15.00 -6.50
CA GLN A 201 11.72 -16.10 -6.55
C GLN A 201 13.16 -15.57 -6.59
N ARG A 202 14.12 -16.32 -6.01
CA ARG A 202 15.55 -15.96 -5.99
C ARG A 202 16.14 -15.65 -7.38
N HIS A 203 15.63 -16.29 -8.45
CA HIS A 203 16.11 -16.02 -9.81
C HIS A 203 15.71 -14.64 -10.34
N GLN A 204 14.68 -14.02 -9.77
CA GLN A 204 14.20 -12.67 -10.14
C GLN A 204 15.07 -11.55 -9.57
N HIS A 205 16.03 -11.86 -8.68
CA HIS A 205 17.05 -10.92 -8.21
C HIS A 205 18.26 -10.80 -9.16
N LYS A 206 18.30 -11.54 -10.26
CA LYS A 206 19.36 -11.47 -11.26
C LYS A 206 18.99 -10.48 -12.35
#